data_05ff65b2a76904fb9ce4361c1e565a72
#
_entry.id   05ff65b2a76904fb9ce4361c1e565a72
#
_cell.length_a   1.000
_cell.length_b   1.000
_cell.length_c   1.000
_cell.angle_alpha   90.00
_cell.angle_beta   90.00
_cell.angle_gamma   90.00
#
_symmetry.space_group_name_H-M   'P 1'
#
loop_
_entity.id
_entity.type
_entity.pdbx_description
1 polymer ?
#
loop_
_entity_poly.entity_id
_entity_poly.type
_entity_poly.pdbx_seq_one_letter_code
_entity_poly.pdbx_strand_id
1 'polypeptide(L)'
;MEVLVALAIALLLARLAIPAFRDWIATQSMLNEARRLADSLHLARSEAIKSGYRVNVCKSRDRSHCTLAGGWDTGYIVYADTSRDGHVDPDELLVRVEGPAAPGVSIRANHPLDNYVSFTSLGYARLLNGALQMGTFTLCRDGQRAFQVVIANSGRVRIDKATGVCA
;
A
#
# COMPACT_ATOMS: atom_id res chain seq x y z
N MET A 1 29.31 -40.05 -21.66
CA MET A 1 29.11 -40.11 -20.18
C MET A 1 29.14 -38.74 -19.55
N GLU A 2 30.06 -37.83 -19.90
CA GLU A 2 30.18 -36.48 -19.30
C GLU A 2 28.97 -35.61 -19.49
N VAL A 3 28.32 -35.62 -20.68
CA VAL A 3 27.12 -34.82 -20.95
C VAL A 3 25.93 -35.24 -20.09
N LEU A 4 25.76 -36.56 -19.85
CA LEU A 4 24.69 -37.06 -18.99
C LEU A 4 24.87 -36.64 -17.53
N VAL A 5 26.11 -36.67 -17.04
CA VAL A 5 26.44 -36.21 -15.68
C VAL A 5 26.20 -34.69 -15.55
N ALA A 6 26.63 -33.92 -16.54
CA ALA A 6 26.41 -32.46 -16.54
C ALA A 6 24.91 -32.11 -16.56
N LEU A 7 24.12 -32.81 -17.37
CA LEU A 7 22.65 -32.62 -17.38
C LEU A 7 22.02 -33.01 -16.06
N ALA A 8 22.43 -34.09 -15.43
CA ALA A 8 21.91 -34.51 -14.13
C ALA A 8 22.20 -33.47 -13.04
N ILE A 9 23.40 -32.93 -13.01
CA ILE A 9 23.78 -31.87 -12.07
C ILE A 9 22.95 -30.59 -12.34
N ALA A 10 22.81 -30.18 -13.59
CA ALA A 10 22.03 -29.01 -13.97
C ALA A 10 20.56 -29.14 -13.55
N LEU A 11 19.96 -30.31 -13.72
CA LEU A 11 18.56 -30.58 -13.28
C LEU A 11 18.42 -30.55 -11.76
N LEU A 12 19.40 -31.06 -11.01
CA LEU A 12 19.41 -31.00 -9.54
C LEU A 12 19.50 -29.54 -9.05
N LEU A 13 20.39 -28.75 -9.63
CA LEU A 13 20.53 -27.32 -9.29
C LEU A 13 19.27 -26.53 -9.64
N ALA A 14 18.67 -26.79 -10.82
CA ALA A 14 17.43 -26.14 -11.23
C ALA A 14 16.27 -26.41 -10.26
N ARG A 15 16.14 -27.64 -9.75
CA ARG A 15 15.10 -27.99 -8.77
C ARG A 15 15.20 -27.21 -7.46
N LEU A 16 16.40 -26.84 -7.03
CA LEU A 16 16.63 -26.03 -5.83
C LEU A 16 16.51 -24.54 -6.11
N ALA A 17 16.98 -24.08 -7.26
CA ALA A 17 16.99 -22.66 -7.62
C ALA A 17 15.59 -22.09 -7.93
N ILE A 18 14.73 -22.86 -8.62
CA ILE A 18 13.41 -22.40 -9.06
C ILE A 18 12.50 -21.98 -7.88
N PRO A 19 12.30 -22.78 -6.81
CA PRO A 19 11.47 -22.37 -5.69
C PRO A 19 12.04 -21.16 -4.96
N ALA A 20 13.32 -21.11 -4.70
CA ALA A 20 13.97 -19.97 -4.05
C ALA A 20 13.79 -18.66 -4.84
N PHE A 21 13.87 -18.73 -6.18
CA PHE A 21 13.68 -17.58 -7.04
C PHE A 21 12.22 -17.10 -7.05
N ARG A 22 11.25 -18.02 -7.00
CA ARG A 22 9.81 -17.68 -6.88
C ARG A 22 9.52 -16.95 -5.57
N ASP A 23 10.05 -17.43 -4.46
CA ASP A 23 9.86 -16.79 -3.14
C ASP A 23 10.51 -15.40 -3.09
N TRP A 24 11.65 -15.25 -3.71
CA TRP A 24 12.31 -13.95 -3.85
C TRP A 24 11.44 -12.96 -4.65
N ILE A 25 10.93 -13.37 -5.84
CA ILE A 25 10.02 -12.54 -6.64
C ILE A 25 8.76 -12.17 -5.85
N ALA A 26 8.16 -13.12 -5.15
CA ALA A 26 6.98 -12.87 -4.33
C ALA A 26 7.24 -11.82 -3.24
N THR A 27 8.38 -11.93 -2.55
CA THR A 27 8.80 -10.96 -1.53
C THR A 27 9.05 -9.58 -2.13
N GLN A 28 9.71 -9.49 -3.29
CA GLN A 28 9.95 -8.22 -3.97
C GLN A 28 8.65 -7.57 -4.45
N SER A 29 7.71 -8.36 -4.94
CA SER A 29 6.38 -7.87 -5.33
C SER A 29 5.66 -7.21 -4.16
N MET A 30 5.60 -7.85 -2.98
CA MET A 30 5.00 -7.25 -1.78
C MET A 30 5.74 -6.00 -1.30
N LEU A 31 7.07 -6.00 -1.34
CA LEU A 31 7.84 -4.82 -0.97
C LEU A 31 7.57 -3.63 -1.90
N ASN A 32 7.41 -3.89 -3.20
CA ASN A 32 7.06 -2.87 -4.18
C ASN A 32 5.67 -2.30 -3.91
N GLU A 33 4.69 -3.14 -3.54
CA GLU A 33 3.36 -2.67 -3.13
C GLU A 33 3.41 -1.82 -1.85
N ALA A 34 4.22 -2.23 -0.87
CA ALA A 34 4.42 -1.45 0.35
C ALA A 34 5.04 -0.08 0.06
N ARG A 35 6.02 -0.02 -0.84
CA ARG A 35 6.63 1.23 -1.30
C ARG A 35 5.62 2.10 -2.05
N ARG A 36 4.87 1.52 -3.00
CA ARG A 36 3.84 2.22 -3.77
C ARG A 36 2.81 2.90 -2.85
N LEU A 37 2.33 2.18 -1.82
CA LEU A 37 1.42 2.73 -0.83
C LEU A 37 2.09 3.84 0.01
N ALA A 38 3.29 3.59 0.52
CA ALA A 38 4.04 4.57 1.31
C ALA A 38 4.33 5.85 0.50
N ASP A 39 4.73 5.73 -0.76
CA ASP A 39 4.99 6.86 -1.66
C ASP A 39 3.72 7.68 -1.93
N SER A 40 2.57 7.02 -2.07
CA SER A 40 1.28 7.71 -2.22
C SER A 40 0.87 8.47 -0.96
N LEU A 41 1.13 7.90 0.22
CA LEU A 41 0.91 8.58 1.50
C LEU A 41 1.88 9.75 1.71
N HIS A 42 3.14 9.61 1.34
CA HIS A 42 4.11 10.71 1.35
C HIS A 42 3.72 11.83 0.39
N LEU A 43 3.27 11.47 -0.81
CA LEU A 43 2.77 12.42 -1.80
C LEU A 43 1.57 13.18 -1.26
N ALA A 44 0.57 12.48 -0.70
CA ALA A 44 -0.63 13.09 -0.13
C ALA A 44 -0.26 14.10 0.97
N ARG A 45 0.65 13.71 1.87
CA ARG A 45 1.15 14.58 2.93
C ARG A 45 1.86 15.82 2.37
N SER A 46 2.75 15.62 1.41
CA SER A 46 3.51 16.69 0.77
C SER A 46 2.58 17.68 0.05
N GLU A 47 1.60 17.17 -0.66
CA GLU A 47 0.63 17.99 -1.38
C GLU A 47 -0.29 18.76 -0.42
N ALA A 48 -0.69 18.16 0.71
CA ALA A 48 -1.45 18.84 1.75
C ALA A 48 -0.68 20.05 2.34
N ILE A 49 0.60 19.88 2.61
CA ILE A 49 1.47 20.97 3.12
C ILE A 49 1.66 22.05 2.06
N LYS A 50 1.89 21.66 0.81
CA LYS A 50 2.18 22.59 -0.30
C LYS A 50 0.95 23.38 -0.72
N SER A 51 -0.20 22.73 -0.83
CA SER A 51 -1.45 23.36 -1.29
C SER A 51 -2.18 24.14 -0.20
N GLY A 52 -1.91 23.82 1.07
CA GLY A 52 -2.65 24.38 2.22
C GLY A 52 -4.03 23.79 2.42
N TYR A 53 -4.44 22.83 1.56
CA TYR A 53 -5.70 22.13 1.67
C TYR A 53 -5.52 20.75 2.31
N ARG A 54 -6.64 20.13 2.71
CA ARG A 54 -6.66 18.74 3.13
C ARG A 54 -6.47 17.84 1.91
N VAL A 55 -5.67 16.78 2.04
CA VAL A 55 -5.49 15.77 1.00
C VAL A 55 -5.81 14.41 1.59
N ASN A 56 -6.69 13.71 0.93
CA ASN A 56 -7.15 12.39 1.35
C ASN A 56 -6.60 11.29 0.43
N VAL A 57 -6.38 10.12 1.01
CA VAL A 57 -6.13 8.87 0.30
C VAL A 57 -7.24 7.92 0.68
N CYS A 58 -8.02 7.43 -0.27
CA CYS A 58 -9.12 6.50 0.01
C CYS A 58 -9.09 5.29 -0.94
N LYS A 59 -9.68 4.17 -0.48
CA LYS A 59 -9.91 3.01 -1.34
C LYS A 59 -10.78 3.40 -2.53
N SER A 60 -10.45 2.89 -3.71
CA SER A 60 -11.23 3.12 -4.92
C SER A 60 -11.17 1.92 -5.85
N ARG A 61 -12.33 1.45 -6.33
CA ARG A 61 -12.44 0.38 -7.30
C ARG A 61 -12.53 0.91 -8.73
N ASP A 62 -13.22 2.03 -8.89
CA ASP A 62 -13.49 2.69 -10.19
C ASP A 62 -12.43 3.74 -10.55
N ARG A 63 -11.49 4.00 -9.64
CA ARG A 63 -10.41 4.99 -9.79
C ARG A 63 -10.89 6.45 -9.86
N SER A 64 -12.11 6.69 -9.46
CA SER A 64 -12.74 8.01 -9.52
C SER A 64 -13.38 8.40 -8.20
N HIS A 65 -13.94 7.45 -7.46
CA HIS A 65 -14.65 7.70 -6.21
C HIS A 65 -14.13 6.82 -5.08
N CYS A 66 -14.27 7.30 -3.85
CA CYS A 66 -14.00 6.51 -2.66
C CYS A 66 -15.02 5.39 -2.49
N THR A 67 -14.58 4.22 -2.01
CA THR A 67 -15.46 3.09 -1.68
C THR A 67 -15.21 2.61 -0.27
N LEU A 68 -16.27 2.17 0.40
CA LEU A 68 -16.17 1.47 1.70
C LEU A 68 -15.98 -0.04 1.53
N ALA A 69 -16.29 -0.57 0.33
CA ALA A 69 -16.22 -2.00 0.04
C ALA A 69 -14.81 -2.43 -0.36
N GLY A 70 -14.45 -3.66 0.02
CA GLY A 70 -13.18 -4.27 -0.32
C GLY A 70 -12.00 -3.80 0.54
N GLY A 71 -10.82 -4.33 0.23
CA GLY A 71 -9.55 -3.94 0.85
C GLY A 71 -8.84 -2.83 0.05
N TRP A 72 -7.74 -2.37 0.57
CA TRP A 72 -6.85 -1.41 -0.09
C TRP A 72 -6.15 -2.00 -1.32
N ASP A 73 -6.12 -3.32 -1.42
CA ASP A 73 -5.63 -4.08 -2.56
C ASP A 73 -6.48 -3.92 -3.84
N THR A 74 -7.72 -3.40 -3.72
CA THR A 74 -8.56 -3.12 -4.91
C THR A 74 -8.13 -1.89 -5.68
N GLY A 75 -7.26 -1.07 -5.11
CA GLY A 75 -6.80 0.22 -5.60
C GLY A 75 -7.20 1.37 -4.68
N TYR A 76 -6.60 2.53 -4.89
CA TYR A 76 -6.86 3.74 -4.11
C TYR A 76 -6.53 4.99 -4.91
N ILE A 77 -7.06 6.11 -4.47
CA ILE A 77 -6.86 7.43 -5.07
C ILE A 77 -6.37 8.41 -4.02
N VAL A 78 -5.61 9.41 -4.48
CA VAL A 78 -5.18 10.57 -3.70
C VAL A 78 -5.84 11.79 -4.30
N TYR A 79 -6.54 12.57 -3.52
CA TYR A 79 -7.25 13.76 -3.99
C TYR A 79 -7.18 14.91 -2.98
N ALA A 80 -7.28 16.13 -3.50
CA ALA A 80 -7.35 17.35 -2.69
C ALA A 80 -8.80 17.57 -2.26
N ASP A 81 -9.08 17.36 -0.97
CA ASP A 81 -10.40 17.54 -0.35
C ASP A 81 -10.55 19.01 0.09
N THR A 82 -10.95 19.84 -0.86
CA THR A 82 -11.11 21.28 -0.66
C THR A 82 -12.41 21.61 0.07
N SER A 83 -13.46 20.83 -0.15
CA SER A 83 -14.76 20.90 0.52
C SER A 83 -14.69 20.42 1.98
N ARG A 84 -13.74 19.54 2.32
CA ARG A 84 -13.52 18.89 3.62
C ARG A 84 -14.67 17.95 4.04
N ASP A 85 -15.35 17.37 3.08
CA ASP A 85 -16.46 16.45 3.32
C ASP A 85 -16.05 14.97 3.19
N GLY A 86 -14.82 14.71 2.64
CA GLY A 86 -14.26 13.38 2.48
C GLY A 86 -14.79 12.62 1.27
N HIS A 87 -15.51 13.29 0.39
CA HIS A 87 -15.94 12.77 -0.90
C HIS A 87 -15.04 13.32 -2.00
N VAL A 88 -15.14 12.76 -3.18
CA VAL A 88 -14.45 13.29 -4.37
C VAL A 88 -15.45 14.08 -5.18
N ASP A 89 -15.29 15.38 -5.20
CA ASP A 89 -16.14 16.28 -5.98
C ASP A 89 -15.61 16.47 -7.41
N PRO A 90 -16.46 16.82 -8.39
CA PRO A 90 -16.05 16.97 -9.80
C PRO A 90 -15.00 18.04 -10.06
N ASP A 91 -14.89 19.04 -9.19
CA ASP A 91 -13.93 20.14 -9.26
C ASP A 91 -12.68 19.89 -8.41
N GLU A 92 -12.61 18.77 -7.69
CA GLU A 92 -11.47 18.40 -6.88
C GLU A 92 -10.38 17.68 -7.69
N LEU A 93 -9.13 18.04 -7.40
CA LEU A 93 -7.98 17.49 -8.11
C LEU A 93 -7.66 16.07 -7.63
N LEU A 94 -7.73 15.12 -8.54
CA LEU A 94 -7.10 13.81 -8.36
C LEU A 94 -5.58 13.94 -8.54
N VAL A 95 -4.85 13.81 -7.43
CA VAL A 95 -3.37 13.95 -7.41
C VAL A 95 -2.72 12.67 -7.90
N ARG A 96 -3.27 11.50 -7.54
CA ARG A 96 -2.77 10.18 -7.94
C ARG A 96 -3.89 9.16 -7.97
N VAL A 97 -3.78 8.25 -8.92
CA VAL A 97 -4.69 7.11 -9.05
C VAL A 97 -3.87 5.82 -9.12
N GLU A 98 -4.12 4.92 -8.19
CA GLU A 98 -3.43 3.63 -8.12
C GLU A 98 -4.40 2.49 -8.39
N GLY A 99 -4.00 1.60 -9.29
CA GLY A 99 -4.76 0.40 -9.61
C GLY A 99 -4.64 -0.70 -8.55
N PRO A 100 -5.25 -1.86 -8.82
CA PRO A 100 -5.17 -3.01 -7.91
C PRO A 100 -3.74 -3.42 -7.59
N ALA A 101 -3.55 -4.01 -6.41
CA ALA A 101 -2.29 -4.61 -6.01
C ALA A 101 -1.90 -5.80 -6.90
N ALA A 102 -0.63 -6.18 -6.88
CA ALA A 102 -0.14 -7.34 -7.60
C ALA A 102 -0.94 -8.61 -7.22
N PRO A 103 -1.16 -9.55 -8.17
CA PRO A 103 -1.92 -10.75 -7.91
C PRO A 103 -1.44 -11.52 -6.68
N GLY A 104 -2.38 -11.87 -5.80
CA GLY A 104 -2.12 -12.59 -4.56
C GLY A 104 -1.62 -11.73 -3.41
N VAL A 105 -1.48 -10.41 -3.57
CA VAL A 105 -1.16 -9.48 -2.48
C VAL A 105 -2.45 -8.86 -1.96
N SER A 106 -2.74 -9.04 -0.68
CA SER A 106 -3.80 -8.35 0.03
C SER A 106 -3.24 -7.19 0.86
N ILE A 107 -3.99 -6.09 0.95
CA ILE A 107 -3.64 -4.92 1.75
C ILE A 107 -4.80 -4.61 2.69
N ARG A 108 -4.57 -4.82 3.99
CA ARG A 108 -5.55 -4.56 5.03
C ARG A 108 -5.05 -3.50 5.98
N ALA A 109 -5.92 -2.63 6.41
CA ALA A 109 -5.61 -1.61 7.42
C ALA A 109 -6.37 -1.90 8.71
N ASN A 110 -5.80 -1.49 9.84
CA ASN A 110 -6.52 -1.46 11.10
C ASN A 110 -7.28 -0.13 11.27
N HIS A 111 -8.30 -0.13 12.11
CA HIS A 111 -9.00 1.09 12.49
C HIS A 111 -8.00 2.13 13.10
N PRO A 112 -8.04 3.43 12.71
CA PRO A 112 -9.05 4.09 11.87
C PRO A 112 -8.62 4.29 10.40
N LEU A 113 -7.78 3.43 9.85
CA LEU A 113 -7.29 3.51 8.47
C LEU A 113 -8.11 2.65 7.48
N ASP A 114 -9.23 2.06 7.93
CA ASP A 114 -10.00 1.08 7.16
C ASP A 114 -10.43 1.60 5.78
N ASN A 115 -10.81 2.87 5.70
CA ASN A 115 -11.43 3.43 4.51
C ASN A 115 -10.63 4.55 3.86
N TYR A 116 -9.99 5.39 4.67
CA TYR A 116 -9.22 6.53 4.18
C TYR A 116 -8.11 6.94 5.14
N VAL A 117 -7.16 7.70 4.63
CA VAL A 117 -6.16 8.45 5.38
C VAL A 117 -6.27 9.91 4.96
N SER A 118 -6.26 10.83 5.92
CA SER A 118 -6.42 12.25 5.64
C SER A 118 -5.28 13.06 6.26
N PHE A 119 -4.61 13.86 5.44
CA PHE A 119 -3.54 14.76 5.86
C PHE A 119 -4.03 16.21 5.89
N THR A 120 -3.76 16.89 7.00
CA THR A 120 -4.02 18.32 7.13
C THR A 120 -2.94 19.14 6.45
N SER A 121 -3.20 20.44 6.21
CA SER A 121 -2.21 21.39 5.70
C SER A 121 -0.93 21.54 6.54
N LEU A 122 -0.95 21.07 7.78
CA LEU A 122 0.23 21.00 8.64
C LEU A 122 0.96 19.66 8.54
N GLY A 123 0.50 18.75 7.69
CA GLY A 123 1.08 17.43 7.46
C GLY A 123 0.79 16.38 8.54
N TYR A 124 -0.13 16.66 9.47
CA TYR A 124 -0.60 15.69 10.45
C TYR A 124 -1.67 14.77 9.86
N ALA A 125 -1.65 13.51 10.25
CA ALA A 125 -2.74 12.59 9.92
C ALA A 125 -3.89 12.77 10.92
N ARG A 126 -5.08 13.16 10.43
CA ARG A 126 -6.28 13.44 11.21
C ARG A 126 -7.52 12.96 10.50
N LEU A 127 -8.45 12.40 11.26
CA LEU A 127 -9.80 12.14 10.76
C LEU A 127 -10.50 13.45 10.34
N LEU A 128 -11.55 13.35 9.55
CA LEU A 128 -12.34 14.52 9.12
C LEU A 128 -12.91 15.31 10.31
N ASN A 129 -13.26 14.60 11.40
CA ASN A 129 -13.71 15.22 12.65
C ASN A 129 -12.59 15.80 13.53
N GLY A 130 -11.33 15.78 13.05
CA GLY A 130 -10.17 16.31 13.77
C GLY A 130 -9.49 15.32 14.73
N ALA A 131 -10.06 14.13 14.98
CA ALA A 131 -9.46 13.13 15.86
C ALA A 131 -8.13 12.60 15.29
N LEU A 132 -7.32 12.01 16.17
CA LEU A 132 -6.03 11.41 15.78
C LEU A 132 -6.24 10.27 14.79
N GLN A 133 -5.44 10.27 13.72
CA GLN A 133 -5.42 9.17 12.77
C GLN A 133 -4.02 8.57 12.72
N MET A 134 -3.90 7.31 13.13
CA MET A 134 -2.66 6.54 13.12
C MET A 134 -3.00 5.07 13.02
N GLY A 135 -2.10 4.27 12.47
CA GLY A 135 -2.34 2.84 12.34
C GLY A 135 -1.36 2.17 11.40
N THR A 136 -1.73 0.98 10.96
CA THR A 136 -0.88 0.10 10.18
C THR A 136 -1.66 -0.54 9.04
N PHE A 137 -1.09 -0.47 7.86
CA PHE A 137 -1.46 -1.33 6.74
C PHE A 137 -0.61 -2.58 6.78
N THR A 138 -1.23 -3.73 6.70
CA THR A 138 -0.56 -5.03 6.60
C THR A 138 -0.71 -5.56 5.19
N LEU A 139 0.41 -5.79 4.54
CA LEU A 139 0.48 -6.37 3.20
C LEU A 139 0.84 -7.83 3.35
N CYS A 140 -0.03 -8.69 2.83
CA CYS A 140 0.10 -10.13 2.95
C CYS A 140 0.02 -10.84 1.60
N ARG A 141 0.81 -11.89 1.49
CA ARG A 141 0.71 -12.94 0.47
C ARG A 141 0.94 -14.28 1.14
N ASP A 142 0.09 -15.25 0.85
CA ASP A 142 0.14 -16.57 1.49
C ASP A 142 1.54 -17.18 1.46
N GLY A 143 1.96 -17.70 2.59
CA GLY A 143 3.28 -18.32 2.78
C GLY A 143 4.46 -17.35 2.84
N GLN A 144 4.25 -16.04 2.70
CA GLN A 144 5.30 -15.03 2.74
C GLN A 144 5.28 -14.25 4.06
N ARG A 145 6.42 -13.66 4.44
CA ARG A 145 6.48 -12.75 5.58
C ARG A 145 5.78 -11.43 5.23
N ALA A 146 4.89 -10.95 6.10
CA ALA A 146 4.15 -9.72 5.89
C ALA A 146 5.05 -8.48 5.93
N PHE A 147 4.66 -7.44 5.16
CA PHE A 147 5.17 -6.08 5.29
C PHE A 147 4.11 -5.19 5.94
N GLN A 148 4.56 -4.16 6.62
CA GLN A 148 3.70 -3.18 7.27
C GLN A 148 4.07 -1.76 6.83
N VAL A 149 3.06 -0.97 6.47
CA VAL A 149 3.19 0.47 6.28
C VAL A 149 2.51 1.14 7.47
N VAL A 150 3.30 1.80 8.30
CA VAL A 150 2.84 2.39 9.56
C VAL A 150 2.75 3.91 9.43
N ILE A 151 1.61 4.46 9.84
CA ILE A 151 1.38 5.90 9.89
C ILE A 151 1.29 6.32 11.35
N ALA A 152 2.11 7.32 11.72
CA ALA A 152 1.98 8.02 13.00
C ALA A 152 1.04 9.23 12.87
N ASN A 153 0.47 9.70 13.98
CA ASN A 153 -0.38 10.89 14.01
C ASN A 153 0.32 12.18 13.52
N SER A 154 1.66 12.21 13.58
CA SER A 154 2.47 13.28 12.99
C SER A 154 2.51 13.26 11.46
N GLY A 155 1.85 12.29 10.82
CA GLY A 155 1.89 12.07 9.38
C GLY A 155 3.17 11.38 8.89
N ARG A 156 4.03 10.89 9.79
CA ARG A 156 5.23 10.12 9.42
C ARG A 156 4.81 8.73 8.97
N VAL A 157 5.28 8.33 7.80
CA VAL A 157 5.08 6.99 7.22
C VAL A 157 6.39 6.22 7.27
N ARG A 158 6.35 4.92 7.57
CA ARG A 158 7.50 4.01 7.51
C ARG A 158 7.06 2.63 7.03
N ILE A 159 8.01 1.88 6.50
CA ILE A 159 7.81 0.48 6.10
C ILE A 159 8.57 -0.40 7.08
N ASP A 160 7.88 -1.35 7.69
CA ASP A 160 8.45 -2.33 8.60
C ASP A 160 8.24 -3.75 8.05
N LYS A 161 9.11 -4.70 8.44
CA LYS A 161 8.87 -6.13 8.21
C LYS A 161 8.15 -6.67 9.44
N ALA A 162 7.02 -7.34 9.23
CA ALA A 162 6.31 -8.00 10.32
C ALA A 162 7.06 -9.27 10.77
N THR A 163 6.84 -9.68 12.01
CA THR A 163 7.43 -10.91 12.57
C THR A 163 6.68 -12.17 12.16
N GLY A 164 5.42 -12.05 11.66
CA GLY A 164 4.57 -13.16 11.27
C GLY A 164 4.63 -13.49 9.78
N VAL A 165 4.26 -14.72 9.46
CA VAL A 165 3.99 -15.20 8.10
C VAL A 165 2.49 -15.07 7.83
N CYS A 166 2.12 -14.68 6.61
CA CYS A 166 0.75 -14.60 6.16
C CYS A 166 0.15 -16.00 6.01
N ALA A 167 -1.07 -16.18 6.48
CA ALA A 167 -1.89 -17.39 6.36
C ALA A 167 -3.08 -17.12 5.42
#